data_061de50f9aa5c2ca2845cd2acbec5f13
#
_entry.id   061de50f9aa5c2ca2845cd2acbec5f13
#
_cell.length_a   1.000
_cell.length_b   1.000
_cell.length_c   1.000
_cell.angle_alpha   90.00
_cell.angle_beta   90.00
_cell.angle_gamma   90.00
#
_symmetry.space_group_name_H-M   'P 1'
#
loop_
_entity.id
_entity.type
_entity.pdbx_description
1 polymer ?
#
loop_
_entity_poly.entity_id
_entity_poly.type
_entity_poly.pdbx_seq_one_letter_code
_entity_poly.pdbx_strand_id
1 'polypeptide(L)'
;MLMIITGKSASGKDTIKKELVKKDYEPVLSLTTRQPREGEKYGLDYIYTVNEYFESLLEQDKLYESRKAGNIYYGTLKSDLDIIKHNPEKNYIMIKDLEGAEDIIDYVGQKNVFVAYIDVSDDIRKKRASIRNDFSEEKW
;
A
#
# COMPACT_ATOMS: atom_id res chain seq x y z
N MET A 1 7.81 13.85 -6.01
CA MET A 1 8.55 12.77 -5.33
C MET A 1 7.59 11.78 -4.72
N LEU A 2 7.74 10.52 -5.03
CA LEU A 2 6.96 9.45 -4.40
C LEU A 2 7.77 8.83 -3.26
N MET A 3 7.22 8.85 -2.05
CA MET A 3 7.77 8.10 -0.93
C MET A 3 7.03 6.77 -0.80
N ILE A 4 7.76 5.67 -0.81
CA ILE A 4 7.20 4.35 -0.54
C ILE A 4 7.65 3.92 0.85
N ILE A 5 6.69 3.67 1.73
CA ILE A 5 6.97 3.13 3.05
C ILE A 5 6.81 1.61 2.97
N THR A 6 7.84 0.91 3.41
CA THR A 6 7.83 -0.55 3.51
C THR A 6 8.28 -0.99 4.89
N GLY A 7 8.03 -2.23 5.23
CA GLY A 7 8.38 -2.79 6.53
C GLY A 7 7.46 -3.95 6.88
N LYS A 8 7.84 -4.70 7.89
CA LYS A 8 7.08 -5.86 8.36
C LYS A 8 5.73 -5.45 8.95
N SER A 9 4.82 -6.39 9.07
CA SER A 9 3.51 -6.18 9.69
C SER A 9 3.65 -5.56 11.09
N ALA A 10 2.75 -4.64 11.42
CA ALA A 10 2.70 -3.93 12.70
C ALA A 10 3.92 -3.06 13.01
N SER A 11 4.68 -2.65 11.99
CA SER A 11 5.83 -1.74 12.17
C SER A 11 5.45 -0.25 12.29
N GLY A 12 4.19 0.10 12.06
CA GLY A 12 3.69 1.47 12.17
C GLY A 12 3.60 2.24 10.85
N LYS A 13 3.62 1.54 9.72
CA LYS A 13 3.54 2.15 8.39
C LYS A 13 2.32 3.06 8.20
N ASP A 14 1.15 2.60 8.62
CA ASP A 14 -0.08 3.38 8.49
C ASP A 14 -0.05 4.66 9.32
N THR A 15 0.49 4.59 10.52
CA THR A 15 0.64 5.76 11.40
C THR A 15 1.53 6.81 10.74
N ILE A 16 2.66 6.40 10.19
CA ILE A 16 3.60 7.30 9.49
C ILE A 16 2.94 7.89 8.26
N LYS A 17 2.25 7.09 7.46
CA LYS A 17 1.52 7.57 6.29
C LYS A 17 0.50 8.65 6.67
N LYS A 18 -0.29 8.42 7.71
CA LYS A 18 -1.29 9.39 8.17
C LYS A 18 -0.66 10.72 8.59
N GLU A 19 0.49 10.68 9.26
CA GLU A 19 1.22 11.90 9.62
C GLU A 19 1.76 12.64 8.40
N LEU A 20 2.24 11.94 7.39
CA LEU A 20 2.73 12.56 6.15
C LEU A 20 1.60 13.15 5.33
N VAL A 21 0.43 12.52 5.30
CA VAL A 21 -0.75 13.09 4.63
C VAL A 21 -1.15 14.43 5.24
N LYS A 22 -1.01 14.59 6.55
CA LYS A 22 -1.22 15.89 7.22
C LYS A 22 -0.20 16.95 6.81
N LYS A 23 0.93 16.55 6.22
CA LYS A 23 2.00 17.42 5.75
C LYS A 23 2.01 17.56 4.22
N ASP A 24 0.85 17.50 3.60
CA ASP A 24 0.62 17.70 2.17
C ASP A 24 1.19 16.60 1.25
N TYR A 25 1.42 15.39 1.76
CA TYR A 25 1.65 14.23 0.91
C TYR A 25 0.33 13.66 0.43
N GLU A 26 0.18 13.47 -0.88
CA GLU A 26 -1.02 12.82 -1.44
C GLU A 26 -0.91 11.30 -1.31
N PRO A 27 -1.89 10.63 -0.69
CA PRO A 27 -1.86 9.17 -0.61
C PRO A 27 -2.17 8.54 -1.95
N VAL A 28 -1.37 7.54 -2.33
CA VAL A 28 -1.63 6.68 -3.49
C VAL A 28 -2.15 5.36 -2.92
N LEU A 29 -3.40 5.05 -3.19
CA LEU A 29 -4.08 3.93 -2.57
C LEU A 29 -4.08 2.71 -3.47
N SER A 30 -3.79 1.55 -2.88
CA SER A 30 -3.96 0.27 -3.55
C SER A 30 -5.43 -0.16 -3.52
N LEU A 31 -5.84 -0.92 -4.53
CA LEU A 31 -7.11 -1.64 -4.52
C LEU A 31 -6.94 -2.95 -3.76
N THR A 32 -7.98 -3.34 -3.03
CA THR A 32 -8.01 -4.66 -2.41
C THR A 32 -9.43 -5.20 -2.34
N THR A 33 -9.56 -6.51 -2.42
CA THR A 33 -10.82 -7.21 -2.19
C THR A 33 -10.94 -7.73 -0.75
N ARG A 34 -9.94 -7.45 0.09
CA ARG A 34 -9.98 -7.74 1.53
C ARG A 34 -11.02 -6.84 2.19
N GLN A 35 -11.75 -7.38 3.15
CA GLN A 35 -12.66 -6.58 3.96
C GLN A 35 -11.86 -5.56 4.81
N PRO A 36 -12.39 -4.34 5.00
CA PRO A 36 -11.75 -3.37 5.88
C PRO A 36 -11.58 -3.91 7.30
N ARG A 37 -10.43 -3.59 7.91
CA ARG A 37 -10.22 -3.83 9.34
C ARG A 37 -10.88 -2.72 10.14
N GLU A 38 -11.08 -2.97 11.44
CA GLU A 38 -11.59 -1.94 12.35
C GLU A 38 -10.73 -0.67 12.26
N GLY A 39 -11.37 0.47 12.07
CA GLY A 39 -10.69 1.76 11.92
C GLY A 39 -10.22 2.09 10.52
N GLU A 40 -10.20 1.13 9.60
CA GLU A 40 -9.88 1.39 8.19
C GLU A 40 -11.07 1.96 7.43
N LYS A 41 -10.79 2.84 6.47
CA LYS A 41 -11.83 3.51 5.68
C LYS A 41 -11.51 3.50 4.19
N TYR A 42 -12.56 3.35 3.38
CA TYR A 42 -12.47 3.54 1.94
C TYR A 42 -11.96 4.94 1.62
N GLY A 43 -11.00 5.00 0.69
CA GLY A 43 -10.42 6.27 0.26
C GLY A 43 -9.36 6.86 1.18
N LEU A 44 -9.05 6.21 2.29
CA LEU A 44 -7.97 6.61 3.21
C LEU A 44 -6.91 5.53 3.36
N ASP A 45 -7.32 4.29 3.57
CA ASP A 45 -6.40 3.16 3.76
C ASP A 45 -6.25 2.36 2.47
N TYR A 46 -7.37 2.02 1.83
CA TYR A 46 -7.43 1.30 0.56
C TYR A 46 -8.65 1.75 -0.23
N ILE A 47 -8.65 1.39 -1.51
CA ILE A 47 -9.87 1.36 -2.30
C ILE A 47 -10.38 -0.09 -2.21
N TYR A 48 -11.42 -0.30 -1.41
CA TYR A 48 -12.02 -1.62 -1.21
C TYR A 48 -12.99 -1.93 -2.34
N THR A 49 -12.88 -3.12 -2.91
CA THR A 49 -13.72 -3.52 -4.03
C THR A 49 -14.07 -5.01 -3.95
N VAL A 50 -14.72 -5.53 -4.97
CA VAL A 50 -15.10 -6.94 -5.06
C VAL A 50 -14.23 -7.65 -6.11
N ASN A 51 -14.14 -8.98 -6.00
CA ASN A 51 -13.31 -9.78 -6.88
C ASN A 51 -13.66 -9.59 -8.36
N GLU A 52 -14.94 -9.55 -8.69
CA GLU A 52 -15.42 -9.40 -10.07
C GLU A 52 -14.92 -8.11 -10.71
N TYR A 53 -14.97 -7.01 -9.97
CA TYR A 53 -14.46 -5.73 -10.46
C TYR A 53 -12.94 -5.74 -10.62
N PHE A 54 -12.22 -6.29 -9.63
CA PHE A 54 -10.78 -6.42 -9.71
C PHE A 54 -10.36 -7.25 -10.93
N GLU A 55 -11.00 -8.38 -11.15
CA GLU A 55 -10.74 -9.24 -12.30
C GLU A 55 -11.02 -8.53 -13.63
N SER A 56 -12.04 -7.69 -13.69
CA SER A 56 -12.33 -6.89 -14.89
C SER A 56 -11.20 -5.89 -15.20
N LEU A 57 -10.58 -5.31 -14.17
CA LEU A 57 -9.43 -4.42 -14.33
C LEU A 57 -8.20 -5.18 -14.83
N LEU A 58 -8.00 -6.42 -14.38
CA LEU A 58 -6.94 -7.30 -14.90
C LEU A 58 -7.14 -7.59 -16.38
N GLU A 59 -8.34 -7.93 -16.80
CA GLU A 59 -8.67 -8.21 -18.21
C GLU A 59 -8.45 -6.99 -19.09
N GLN A 60 -8.71 -5.79 -18.58
CA GLN A 60 -8.52 -4.52 -19.29
C GLN A 60 -7.09 -3.99 -19.21
N ASP A 61 -6.18 -4.71 -18.57
CA ASP A 61 -4.77 -4.33 -18.38
C ASP A 61 -4.62 -2.94 -17.72
N LYS A 62 -5.47 -2.64 -16.74
CA LYS A 62 -5.45 -1.36 -16.01
C LYS A 62 -4.65 -1.38 -14.73
N LEU A 63 -4.15 -2.54 -14.31
CA LEU A 63 -3.32 -2.70 -13.13
C LEU A 63 -1.86 -2.86 -13.52
N TYR A 64 -0.98 -2.09 -12.88
CA TYR A 64 0.45 -2.24 -13.11
C TYR A 64 1.00 -3.48 -12.41
N GLU A 65 0.66 -3.64 -11.14
CA GLU A 65 1.00 -4.85 -10.40
C GLU A 65 -0.25 -5.40 -9.72
N SER A 66 -0.30 -6.70 -9.57
CA SER A 66 -1.39 -7.34 -8.86
C SER A 66 -0.89 -8.59 -8.19
N ARG A 67 -1.48 -8.91 -7.04
CA ARG A 67 -1.18 -10.10 -6.25
C ARG A 67 -2.45 -10.73 -5.75
N LYS A 68 -2.43 -12.04 -5.64
CA LYS A 68 -3.52 -12.80 -5.06
C LYS A 68 -2.98 -13.63 -3.91
N ALA A 69 -3.57 -13.43 -2.72
CA ALA A 69 -3.27 -14.21 -1.52
C ALA A 69 -4.56 -14.91 -1.09
N GLY A 70 -4.67 -16.22 -1.32
CA GLY A 70 -5.94 -16.94 -1.16
C GLY A 70 -6.99 -16.39 -2.12
N ASN A 71 -8.10 -15.89 -1.58
CA ASN A 71 -9.17 -15.27 -2.36
C ASN A 71 -9.13 -13.75 -2.35
N ILE A 72 -8.05 -13.16 -1.85
CA ILE A 72 -7.89 -11.70 -1.71
C ILE A 72 -6.92 -11.19 -2.76
N TYR A 73 -7.34 -10.15 -3.47
CA TYR A 73 -6.50 -9.44 -4.42
C TYR A 73 -5.98 -8.12 -3.84
N TYR A 74 -4.78 -7.74 -4.30
CA TYR A 74 -4.19 -6.42 -4.10
C TYR A 74 -3.62 -5.93 -5.42
N GLY A 75 -3.73 -4.64 -5.70
CA GLY A 75 -3.18 -4.09 -6.93
C GLY A 75 -3.07 -2.57 -6.94
N THR A 76 -2.37 -2.07 -7.94
CA THR A 76 -2.13 -0.64 -8.15
C THR A 76 -2.60 -0.26 -9.55
N LEU A 77 -3.39 0.81 -9.64
CA LEU A 77 -3.85 1.33 -10.93
C LEU A 77 -2.71 1.99 -11.69
N LYS A 78 -2.56 1.65 -12.96
CA LYS A 78 -1.60 2.32 -13.87
C LYS A 78 -1.88 3.81 -13.95
N SER A 79 -3.14 4.21 -13.97
CA SER A 79 -3.52 5.63 -14.04
C SER A 79 -2.99 6.44 -12.87
N ASP A 80 -2.93 5.88 -11.66
CA ASP A 80 -2.38 6.56 -10.49
C ASP A 80 -0.86 6.76 -10.63
N LEU A 81 -0.16 5.76 -11.14
CA LEU A 81 1.28 5.85 -11.39
C LEU A 81 1.61 6.84 -12.49
N ASP A 82 0.78 6.93 -13.52
CA ASP A 82 0.93 7.90 -14.60
C ASP A 82 0.77 9.33 -14.09
N ILE A 83 -0.16 9.56 -13.18
CA ILE A 83 -0.32 10.87 -12.52
C ILE A 83 0.98 11.26 -11.79
N ILE A 84 1.60 10.35 -11.07
CA ILE A 84 2.86 10.60 -10.37
C ILE A 84 3.98 10.94 -11.36
N LYS A 85 4.09 10.18 -12.44
CA LYS A 85 5.11 10.42 -13.49
C LYS A 85 4.99 11.80 -14.13
N HIS A 86 3.75 12.27 -14.35
CA HIS A 86 3.50 13.55 -15.02
C HIS A 86 3.49 14.76 -14.06
N ASN A 87 3.53 14.52 -12.75
CA ASN A 87 3.53 15.58 -11.74
C ASN A 87 4.64 15.35 -10.70
N PRO A 88 5.91 15.34 -11.11
CA PRO A 88 7.02 15.01 -10.21
C PRO A 88 7.28 16.08 -9.15
N GLU A 89 6.70 17.27 -9.29
CA GLU A 89 6.83 18.38 -8.34
C GLU A 89 5.98 18.18 -7.07
N LYS A 90 4.98 17.33 -7.14
CA LYS A 90 4.14 17.00 -5.97
C LYS A 90 4.77 15.88 -5.13
N ASN A 91 4.34 15.79 -3.88
CA ASN A 91 4.75 14.74 -2.97
C ASN A 91 3.62 13.72 -2.79
N TYR A 92 3.97 12.45 -2.99
CA TYR A 92 3.04 11.33 -2.87
C TYR A 92 3.56 10.33 -1.85
N ILE A 93 2.66 9.60 -1.23
CA ILE A 93 2.98 8.56 -0.26
C ILE A 93 2.19 7.28 -0.55
N MET A 94 2.86 6.13 -0.54
CA MET A 94 2.19 4.84 -0.61
C MET A 94 2.90 3.81 0.26
N ILE A 95 2.17 2.77 0.62
CA ILE A 95 2.69 1.63 1.37
C ILE A 95 2.76 0.44 0.43
N LYS A 96 3.93 -0.18 0.34
CA LYS A 96 4.15 -1.39 -0.44
C LYS A 96 5.14 -2.30 0.29
N ASP A 97 5.13 -3.59 -0.03
CA ASP A 97 6.24 -4.46 0.32
C ASP A 97 7.45 -4.18 -0.59
N LEU A 98 8.59 -4.80 -0.29
CA LEU A 98 9.82 -4.54 -1.05
C LEU A 98 9.67 -4.90 -2.52
N GLU A 99 9.04 -6.01 -2.83
CA GLU A 99 8.83 -6.43 -4.21
C GLU A 99 7.92 -5.46 -4.97
N GLY A 100 6.84 -5.03 -4.33
CA GLY A 100 5.95 -4.01 -4.90
C GLY A 100 6.65 -2.66 -5.07
N ALA A 101 7.54 -2.29 -4.13
CA ALA A 101 8.33 -1.08 -4.26
C ALA A 101 9.27 -1.13 -5.48
N GLU A 102 9.93 -2.24 -5.70
CA GLU A 102 10.79 -2.44 -6.88
C GLU A 102 10.00 -2.28 -8.19
N ASP A 103 8.83 -2.90 -8.27
CA ASP A 103 7.96 -2.78 -9.43
C ASP A 103 7.55 -1.32 -9.71
N ILE A 104 7.21 -0.59 -8.65
CA ILE A 104 6.82 0.82 -8.77
C ILE A 104 8.00 1.69 -9.20
N ILE A 105 9.20 1.43 -8.68
CA ILE A 105 10.41 2.15 -9.08
C ILE A 105 10.69 1.97 -10.57
N ASP A 106 10.53 0.75 -11.08
CA ASP A 106 10.75 0.47 -12.51
C ASP A 106 9.78 1.25 -13.39
N TYR A 107 8.57 1.46 -12.94
CA TYR A 107 7.56 2.20 -13.70
C TYR A 107 7.70 3.73 -13.58
N VAL A 108 7.86 4.23 -12.37
CA VAL A 108 7.87 5.68 -12.09
C VAL A 108 9.25 6.29 -12.37
N GLY A 109 10.31 5.53 -12.20
CA GLY A 109 11.69 5.99 -12.35
C GLY A 109 12.35 6.27 -10.99
N GLN A 110 13.56 5.75 -10.83
CA GLN A 110 14.32 5.78 -9.57
C GLN A 110 14.55 7.20 -9.04
N LYS A 111 14.73 8.18 -9.91
CA LYS A 111 14.98 9.58 -9.52
C LYS A 111 13.85 10.22 -8.73
N ASN A 112 12.63 9.72 -8.92
CA ASN A 112 11.42 10.30 -8.35
C ASN A 112 10.86 9.48 -7.20
N VAL A 113 11.58 8.46 -6.75
CA VAL A 113 11.11 7.56 -5.70
C VAL A 113 12.11 7.49 -4.55
N PHE A 114 11.60 7.61 -3.34
CA PHE A 114 12.35 7.37 -2.11
C PHE A 114 11.68 6.22 -1.35
N VAL A 115 12.46 5.20 -0.97
CA VAL A 115 11.94 4.07 -0.20
C VAL A 115 12.41 4.17 1.24
N ALA A 116 11.47 4.19 2.18
CA ALA A 116 11.75 4.18 3.60
C ALA A 116 11.34 2.82 4.20
N TYR A 117 12.31 2.09 4.73
CA TYR A 117 12.04 0.85 5.45
C TYR A 117 11.89 1.12 6.94
N ILE A 118 10.76 0.70 7.49
CA ILE A 118 10.48 0.89 8.93
C ILE A 118 10.85 -0.38 9.66
N ASP A 119 11.92 -0.28 10.46
CA ASP A 119 12.46 -1.41 11.23
C ASP A 119 12.06 -1.29 12.70
N VAL A 120 11.31 -2.27 13.18
CA VAL A 120 10.83 -2.36 14.56
C VAL A 120 11.03 -3.78 15.05
N SER A 121 11.43 -3.94 16.32
CA SER A 121 11.67 -5.26 16.89
C SER A 121 10.45 -6.18 16.83
N ASP A 122 10.70 -7.47 16.72
CA ASP A 122 9.63 -8.48 16.63
C ASP A 122 8.71 -8.45 17.86
N ASP A 123 9.25 -8.23 19.06
CA ASP A 123 8.47 -8.16 20.29
C ASP A 123 7.48 -6.99 20.27
N ILE A 124 7.92 -5.81 19.84
CA ILE A 124 7.06 -4.62 19.74
C ILE A 124 5.99 -4.84 18.68
N ARG A 125 6.36 -5.38 17.52
CA ARG A 125 5.42 -5.65 16.44
C ARG A 125 4.37 -6.67 16.87
N LYS A 126 4.76 -7.73 17.57
CA LYS A 126 3.83 -8.74 18.07
C LYS A 126 2.82 -8.15 19.05
N LYS A 127 3.27 -7.30 19.98
CA LYS A 127 2.38 -6.59 20.90
C LYS A 127 1.35 -5.74 20.16
N ARG A 128 1.80 -5.00 19.15
CA ARG A 128 0.91 -4.17 18.32
C ARG A 128 -0.08 -5.02 17.53
N ALA A 129 0.36 -6.13 16.96
CA ALA A 129 -0.48 -7.03 16.19
C ALA A 129 -1.52 -7.73 17.07
N SER A 130 -1.18 -8.11 18.29
CA SER A 130 -2.06 -8.86 19.18
C SER A 130 -3.34 -8.13 19.56
N ILE A 131 -3.38 -6.80 19.45
CA ILE A 131 -4.58 -6.00 19.69
C ILE A 131 -5.47 -5.85 18.46
N ARG A 132 -5.07 -6.36 17.29
CA ARG A 132 -5.89 -6.35 16.08
C ARG A 132 -6.90 -7.50 16.11
N ASN A 133 -8.07 -7.25 15.55
CA ASN A 133 -9.15 -8.26 15.50
C ASN A 133 -8.81 -9.48 14.65
N ASP A 134 -7.91 -9.33 13.69
CA ASP A 134 -7.50 -10.40 12.78
C ASP A 134 -6.21 -11.12 13.22
N PHE A 135 -5.74 -10.86 14.45
CA PHE A 135 -4.53 -11.49 14.96
C PHE A 135 -4.73 -12.99 15.20
N SER A 136 -3.72 -13.78 14.80
CA SER A 136 -3.64 -15.21 15.06
C SER A 136 -2.16 -15.56 15.26
N GLU A 137 -1.86 -16.33 16.32
CA GLU A 137 -0.50 -16.81 16.59
C GLU A 137 0.05 -17.63 15.41
N GLU A 138 -0.80 -18.40 14.74
CA GLU A 138 -0.40 -19.22 13.59
C GLU A 138 0.03 -18.38 12.38
N LYS A 139 -0.55 -17.19 12.21
CA LYS A 139 -0.23 -16.29 11.09
C LYS A 139 0.94 -15.36 11.38
N TRP A 140 1.33 -15.27 12.63
CA TRP A 140 2.45 -14.41 13.04
C TRP A 140 3.80 -15.03 12.65
#